data_385ef485943e5ec3b135e88220ec5ceb
#
_entry.id   385ef485943e5ec3b135e88220ec5ceb
#
_cell.length_a   1.000
_cell.length_b   1.000
_cell.length_c   1.000
_cell.angle_alpha   90.00
_cell.angle_beta   90.00
_cell.angle_gamma   90.00
#
_symmetry.space_group_name_H-M   'P 1'
#
loop_
_entity.id
_entity.type
_entity.pdbx_description
1 polymer ?
#
loop_
_entity_poly.entity_id
_entity_poly.type
_entity_poly.pdbx_seq_one_letter_code
_entity_poly.pdbx_strand_id
1 'polypeptide(L)'
;MIIQDLLDRILIDQRLVIIGQEASTYEAAVSMLKNRCGALLVCDTEKSGTLVGIISERDIAFRVIPKNLDPKKTKISKIMTKNV
;
A
#
# COMPACT_ATOMS: atom_id res chain seq x y z
N MET A 1 -9.57 -5.67 -8.06
CA MET A 1 -9.46 -4.22 -8.31
C MET A 1 -8.20 -3.94 -9.11
N ILE A 2 -8.36 -3.20 -10.19
CA ILE A 2 -7.25 -2.85 -11.07
C ILE A 2 -6.49 -1.67 -10.48
N ILE A 3 -5.16 -1.70 -10.53
CA ILE A 3 -4.32 -0.62 -10.01
C ILE A 3 -4.71 0.74 -10.60
N GLN A 4 -5.06 0.77 -11.91
CA GLN A 4 -5.45 2.00 -12.57
C GLN A 4 -6.67 2.66 -11.91
N ASP A 5 -7.65 1.87 -11.48
CA ASP A 5 -8.84 2.42 -10.80
C ASP A 5 -8.47 3.08 -9.48
N LEU A 6 -7.54 2.48 -8.73
CA LEU A 6 -7.06 3.05 -7.48
C LEU A 6 -6.25 4.32 -7.72
N LEU A 7 -5.41 4.32 -8.76
CA LEU A 7 -4.65 5.50 -9.14
C LEU A 7 -5.57 6.66 -9.51
N ASP A 8 -6.62 6.39 -10.28
CA ASP A 8 -7.57 7.43 -10.68
C ASP A 8 -8.24 8.06 -9.46
N ARG A 9 -8.61 7.25 -8.47
CA ARG A 9 -9.21 7.76 -7.23
C ARG A 9 -8.23 8.62 -6.44
N ILE A 10 -6.97 8.20 -6.35
CA ILE A 10 -5.94 8.94 -5.63
C ILE A 10 -5.69 10.28 -6.31
N LEU A 11 -5.62 10.29 -7.63
CA LEU A 11 -5.40 11.51 -8.40
C LEU A 11 -6.57 12.48 -8.29
N ILE A 12 -7.81 11.97 -8.29
CA ILE A 12 -9.00 12.80 -8.13
C ILE A 12 -8.98 13.49 -6.76
N ASP A 13 -8.62 12.77 -5.73
CA ASP A 13 -8.51 13.31 -4.38
C ASP A 13 -7.28 14.17 -4.19
N GLN A 14 -6.39 14.22 -5.17
CA GLN A 14 -5.12 14.95 -5.13
C GLN A 14 -4.24 14.56 -3.94
N ARG A 15 -4.36 13.30 -3.48
CA ARG A 15 -3.59 12.78 -2.36
C ARG A 15 -2.69 11.65 -2.84
N LEU A 16 -1.51 12.03 -3.29
CA LEU A 16 -0.53 11.06 -3.77
C LEU A 16 0.45 10.76 -2.64
N VAL A 17 0.19 9.70 -1.89
CA VAL A 17 1.08 9.28 -0.80
C VAL A 17 1.81 8.02 -1.22
N ILE A 18 3.12 8.04 -1.08
CA ILE A 18 4.01 6.97 -1.55
C ILE A 18 4.71 6.34 -0.34
N ILE A 19 4.88 5.02 -0.40
CA ILE A 19 5.59 4.28 0.64
C ILE A 19 6.49 3.23 -0.02
N GLY A 20 7.62 2.92 0.62
CA GLY A 20 8.52 1.89 0.11
C GLY A 20 8.01 0.49 0.38
N GLN A 21 8.25 -0.43 -0.56
CA GLN A 21 7.75 -1.81 -0.43
C GLN A 21 8.36 -2.59 0.74
N GLU A 22 9.51 -2.16 1.24
CA GLU A 22 10.18 -2.81 2.37
C GLU A 22 9.65 -2.36 3.72
N ALA A 23 8.82 -1.33 3.77
CA ALA A 23 8.17 -0.91 5.00
C ALA A 23 7.17 -1.97 5.46
N SER A 24 6.81 -1.93 6.74
CA SER A 24 5.83 -2.86 7.28
C SER A 24 4.41 -2.47 6.93
N THR A 25 3.50 -3.43 6.97
CA THR A 25 2.08 -3.15 6.79
C THR A 25 1.55 -2.27 7.91
N TYR A 26 2.15 -2.35 9.11
CA TYR A 26 1.82 -1.45 10.21
C TYR A 26 2.11 0.01 9.83
N GLU A 27 3.29 0.26 9.27
CA GLU A 27 3.65 1.60 8.82
C GLU A 27 2.71 2.10 7.72
N ALA A 28 2.28 1.21 6.83
CA ALA A 28 1.29 1.56 5.80
C ALA A 28 -0.02 1.99 6.44
N ALA A 29 -0.50 1.24 7.44
CA ALA A 29 -1.74 1.58 8.13
C ALA A 29 -1.64 2.93 8.84
N VAL A 30 -0.51 3.20 9.48
CA VAL A 30 -0.27 4.49 10.15
C VAL A 30 -0.28 5.62 9.13
N SER A 31 0.37 5.42 7.98
CA SER A 31 0.39 6.43 6.92
C SER A 31 -1.00 6.71 6.37
N MET A 32 -1.80 5.67 6.17
CA MET A 32 -3.19 5.82 5.73
C MET A 32 -4.01 6.62 6.73
N LEU A 33 -3.85 6.33 8.02
CA LEU A 33 -4.54 7.05 9.07
C LEU A 33 -4.17 8.52 9.11
N LYS A 34 -2.86 8.80 9.06
CA LYS A 34 -2.36 10.19 9.10
C LYS A 34 -2.81 11.00 7.90
N ASN A 35 -2.84 10.40 6.73
CA ASN A 35 -3.17 11.08 5.48
C ASN A 35 -4.65 10.94 5.11
N ARG A 36 -5.43 10.24 5.91
CA ARG A 36 -6.87 10.01 5.69
C ARG A 36 -7.14 9.47 4.30
N CYS A 37 -6.36 8.48 3.89
CA CYS A 37 -6.54 7.82 2.60
C CYS A 37 -6.62 6.32 2.81
N GLY A 38 -7.29 5.64 1.87
CA GLY A 38 -7.48 4.20 1.96
C GLY A 38 -6.49 3.39 1.13
N ALA A 39 -5.54 4.05 0.48
CA ALA A 39 -4.55 3.39 -0.36
C ALA A 39 -3.29 4.23 -0.48
N LEU A 40 -2.16 3.55 -0.68
CA LEU A 40 -0.86 4.17 -0.89
C LEU A 40 -0.22 3.58 -2.14
N LEU A 41 0.52 4.41 -2.86
CA LEU A 41 1.37 3.93 -3.94
C LEU A 41 2.62 3.31 -3.34
N VAL A 42 3.01 2.14 -3.84
CA VAL A 42 4.17 1.42 -3.33
C VAL A 42 5.29 1.49 -4.34
N CYS A 43 6.46 1.90 -3.89
CA CYS A 43 7.63 2.02 -4.75
C CYS A 43 8.77 1.10 -4.30
N ASP A 44 9.68 0.83 -5.22
CA ASP A 44 10.92 0.14 -4.93
C ASP A 44 11.99 1.20 -4.73
N THR A 45 12.41 1.41 -3.48
CA THR A 45 13.39 2.42 -3.14
C THR A 45 14.77 2.13 -3.71
N GLU A 46 15.07 0.86 -3.98
CA GLU A 46 16.37 0.48 -4.54
C GLU A 46 16.45 0.75 -6.06
N LYS A 47 15.31 0.88 -6.72
CA LYS A 47 15.23 1.13 -8.16
C LYS A 47 14.71 2.53 -8.46
N SER A 48 15.28 3.53 -7.80
CA SER A 48 14.98 4.95 -8.06
C SER A 48 13.50 5.30 -7.93
N GLY A 49 12.81 4.66 -7.00
CA GLY A 49 11.41 4.98 -6.75
C GLY A 49 10.43 4.43 -7.77
N THR A 50 10.81 3.38 -8.51
CA THR A 50 9.90 2.73 -9.46
C THR A 50 8.63 2.26 -8.77
N LEU A 51 7.48 2.60 -9.34
CA LEU A 51 6.19 2.16 -8.81
C LEU A 51 6.03 0.67 -9.02
N VAL A 52 5.79 -0.08 -7.94
CA VAL A 52 5.69 -1.54 -8.00
C VAL A 52 4.31 -2.08 -7.61
N GLY A 53 3.46 -1.25 -7.00
CA GLY A 53 2.14 -1.70 -6.64
C GLY A 53 1.36 -0.67 -5.85
N ILE A 54 0.26 -1.13 -5.28
CA ILE A 54 -0.60 -0.32 -4.41
C ILE A 54 -0.95 -1.18 -3.20
N ILE A 55 -0.95 -0.57 -2.02
CA ILE A 55 -1.48 -1.21 -0.83
C ILE A 55 -2.70 -0.43 -0.36
N SER A 56 -3.79 -1.15 -0.10
CA SER A 56 -5.04 -0.58 0.35
C SER A 56 -5.38 -1.06 1.76
N GLU A 57 -6.29 -0.36 2.41
CA GLU A 57 -6.83 -0.82 3.70
C GLU A 57 -7.46 -2.20 3.56
N ARG A 58 -8.02 -2.50 2.38
CA ARG A 58 -8.60 -3.81 2.08
C ARG A 58 -7.53 -4.92 2.07
N ASP A 59 -6.36 -4.64 1.49
CA ASP A 59 -5.25 -5.60 1.51
C ASP A 59 -4.88 -5.95 2.95
N ILE A 60 -4.80 -4.97 3.82
CA ILE A 60 -4.47 -5.19 5.23
C ILE A 60 -5.57 -5.98 5.91
N ALA A 61 -6.83 -5.58 5.71
CA ALA A 61 -7.96 -6.22 6.36
C ALA A 61 -8.17 -7.68 5.92
N PHE A 62 -7.87 -8.00 4.68
CA PHE A 62 -8.16 -9.32 4.13
C PHE A 62 -6.94 -10.22 3.95
N ARG A 63 -5.74 -9.66 3.93
CA ARG A 63 -4.53 -10.45 3.70
C ARG A 63 -3.62 -10.53 4.91
N VAL A 64 -3.78 -9.64 5.88
CA VAL A 64 -2.96 -9.66 7.11
C VAL A 64 -3.76 -10.22 8.27
N ILE A 65 -4.92 -9.64 8.55
CA ILE A 65 -5.71 -9.98 9.74
C ILE A 65 -6.21 -11.43 9.72
N PRO A 66 -6.89 -11.91 8.67
CA PRO A 66 -7.42 -13.28 8.68
C PRO A 66 -6.34 -14.35 8.65
N LYS A 67 -5.14 -14.02 8.19
CA LYS A 67 -4.00 -14.94 8.16
C LYS A 67 -3.14 -14.88 9.41
N ASN A 68 -3.56 -14.10 10.38
CA ASN A 68 -2.85 -13.94 11.65
C ASN A 68 -1.38 -13.52 11.48
N LEU A 69 -1.13 -12.68 10.49
CA LEU A 69 0.21 -12.15 10.28
C LEU A 69 0.45 -10.97 11.20
N ASP A 70 1.69 -10.80 11.65
CA ASP A 70 2.07 -9.65 12.46
C ASP A 70 2.32 -8.45 11.53
N PRO A 71 1.50 -7.40 11.59
CA PRO A 71 1.67 -6.25 10.69
C PRO A 71 3.02 -5.56 10.84
N LYS A 72 3.63 -5.62 12.00
CA LYS A 72 4.94 -5.01 12.22
C LYS A 72 6.09 -5.80 11.61
N LYS A 73 5.86 -7.08 11.32
CA LYS A 73 6.85 -7.98 10.73
C LYS A 73 6.54 -8.36 9.29
N THR A 74 5.41 -7.93 8.76
CA THR A 74 4.98 -8.26 7.41
C THR A 74 5.27 -7.08 6.49
N LYS A 75 6.15 -7.27 5.52
CA LYS A 75 6.48 -6.24 4.54
C LYS A 75 5.32 -5.99 3.59
N ILE A 76 5.19 -4.75 3.17
CA ILE A 76 4.17 -4.35 2.20
C ILE A 76 4.26 -5.18 0.92
N SER A 77 5.48 -5.49 0.47
CA SER A 77 5.71 -6.26 -0.74
C SER A 77 5.00 -7.63 -0.74
N LYS A 78 4.72 -8.18 0.43
CA LYS A 78 4.06 -9.49 0.53
C LYS A 78 2.55 -9.44 0.32
N ILE A 79 1.93 -8.29 0.60
CA ILE A 79 0.48 -8.20 0.59
C ILE A 79 -0.09 -7.17 -0.37
N MET A 80 0.75 -6.34 -0.97
CA MET A 80 0.30 -5.31 -1.90
C MET A 80 -0.31 -5.91 -3.15
N THR A 81 -1.16 -5.12 -3.81
CA THR A 81 -1.68 -5.47 -5.12
C THR A 81 -0.71 -5.01 -6.17
N LYS A 82 -0.26 -5.93 -7.01
CA LYS A 82 0.64 -5.62 -8.12
C LYS A 82 -0.17 -5.45 -9.39
N ASN A 83 0.39 -4.67 -10.30
CA ASN A 83 -0.22 -4.53 -11.60
C ASN A 83 -0.01 -5.84 -12.38
N VAL A 84 -1.10 -6.40 -12.83
CA VAL A 84 -1.10 -7.66 -13.57
C VAL A 84 -1.44 -7.37 -15.02
#